data_ee19bec0fec5a9518fad82e40ae79f12
#
_entry.id   ee19bec0fec5a9518fad82e40ae79f12
#
_cell.length_a   1.000
_cell.length_b   1.000
_cell.length_c   1.000
_cell.angle_alpha   90.00
_cell.angle_beta   90.00
_cell.angle_gamma   90.00
#
_symmetry.space_group_name_H-M   'P 1'
#
loop_
_entity.id
_entity.type
_entity.pdbx_description
1 polymer ?
#
loop_
_entity_poly.entity_id
_entity_poly.type
_entity_poly.pdbx_seq_one_letter_code
_entity_poly.pdbx_strand_id
1 'polypeptide(L)'
;MNSVRWLGWPAVLLVVALAAVAAAADGPQGFKHRGFYLHEGWLYKHPFAVRSWSQDDFANMYQLLSRLGFDRVMNWPMFESMPAPLSEADAKALVDYRRTIDDAHAAGLEFWLAQTPNLTPPQSIAAKPWKERNPYPVWKHVRLDDPAEAAAYFAHRRAMMKIVNSADAYVTIDGDPGGYPGARPEEWLSVFLADRAAIDAHGTAPTKQRVIPWVWCGWGTDSVWGGNANNPPERIMPFVKASLEKLGPGMPEPWGLLPGRSNRANFANGRVNIVLTEEAGLMPRSTLLLYEAIEFEPSIPGSVLQFDIIRRCLRDEAQHAATCDGVFGNAQQPVMVLPNLYFFARGAADLSYLDTPDEQVLGDLADLLGGPRDLLVPAWRCMALPLEGLPADLPSRLRKAALSGEAGRFIPGGQRRYLDILAAEVESRRGFLEAIAKPVSCAADAAANLAAATRALVGWWRVHGYVNSGDENTPFSWQFVRDENVNALRAWAKANVDDREAVIAAAAKSLAASGTLGEEEAEKRLAEVAPGG
;
A
#
# COMPACT_ATOMS: atom_id res chain seq x y z
N MET A 1 -7.81 38.16 -71.93
CA MET A 1 -6.72 38.32 -70.95
C MET A 1 -7.32 38.42 -69.57
N ASN A 2 -7.48 37.29 -68.91
CA ASN A 2 -8.06 37.23 -67.58
C ASN A 2 -6.98 36.75 -66.57
N SER A 3 -6.56 37.65 -65.71
CA SER A 3 -5.66 37.37 -64.58
C SER A 3 -6.44 36.80 -63.42
N VAL A 4 -6.29 35.51 -63.14
CA VAL A 4 -6.79 34.86 -61.90
C VAL A 4 -5.73 35.09 -60.82
N ARG A 5 -6.08 35.87 -59.79
CA ARG A 5 -5.27 36.06 -58.57
C ARG A 5 -5.39 34.86 -57.66
N TRP A 6 -4.28 34.17 -57.44
CA TRP A 6 -4.10 33.18 -56.36
C TRP A 6 -3.85 33.87 -55.04
N LEU A 7 -4.87 33.97 -54.17
CA LEU A 7 -4.72 34.37 -52.77
C LEU A 7 -5.64 33.44 -51.96
N GLY A 8 -5.10 32.45 -51.31
CA GLY A 8 -5.91 31.60 -50.46
C GLY A 8 -5.21 30.51 -49.61
N TRP A 9 -3.94 30.19 -49.89
CA TRP A 9 -3.32 29.04 -49.23
C TRP A 9 -2.51 29.29 -47.94
N PRO A 10 -1.91 30.48 -47.68
CA PRO A 10 -1.20 30.66 -46.39
C PRO A 10 -2.09 30.87 -45.19
N ALA A 11 -3.36 31.34 -45.34
CA ALA A 11 -4.24 31.57 -44.25
C ALA A 11 -4.86 30.26 -43.66
N VAL A 12 -5.12 29.26 -44.51
CA VAL A 12 -5.66 27.97 -44.09
C VAL A 12 -4.58 27.17 -43.35
N LEU A 13 -3.34 27.20 -43.81
CA LEU A 13 -2.22 26.54 -43.12
C LEU A 13 -1.91 27.17 -41.74
N LEU A 14 -2.07 28.49 -41.60
CA LEU A 14 -1.88 29.18 -40.33
C LEU A 14 -2.98 28.87 -39.33
N VAL A 15 -4.24 28.74 -39.75
CA VAL A 15 -5.36 28.39 -38.91
C VAL A 15 -5.28 26.93 -38.45
N VAL A 16 -4.84 26.01 -39.33
CA VAL A 16 -4.64 24.60 -38.97
C VAL A 16 -3.44 24.44 -38.00
N ALA A 17 -2.36 25.22 -38.22
CA ALA A 17 -1.22 25.23 -37.30
C ALA A 17 -1.56 25.85 -35.95
N LEU A 18 -2.36 26.92 -35.89
CA LEU A 18 -2.83 27.53 -34.66
C LEU A 18 -3.85 26.63 -33.93
N ALA A 19 -4.72 25.91 -34.64
CA ALA A 19 -5.62 24.93 -34.05
C ALA A 19 -4.85 23.70 -33.51
N ALA A 20 -3.80 23.25 -34.20
CA ALA A 20 -2.91 22.19 -33.71
C ALA A 20 -2.07 22.63 -32.49
N VAL A 21 -1.63 23.89 -32.44
CA VAL A 21 -0.93 24.47 -31.28
C VAL A 21 -1.90 24.72 -30.12
N ALA A 22 -3.14 25.11 -30.36
CA ALA A 22 -4.17 25.23 -29.31
C ALA A 22 -4.59 23.86 -28.77
N ALA A 23 -4.69 22.81 -29.61
CA ALA A 23 -4.94 21.44 -29.18
C ALA A 23 -3.75 20.81 -28.47
N ALA A 24 -2.52 21.33 -28.68
CA ALA A 24 -1.32 20.90 -27.95
C ALA A 24 -1.12 21.68 -26.62
N ALA A 25 -1.91 22.73 -26.36
CA ALA A 25 -1.86 23.49 -25.11
C ALA A 25 -2.73 22.87 -23.98
N ASP A 26 -3.70 22.00 -24.31
CA ASP A 26 -4.38 21.12 -23.36
C ASP A 26 -3.63 19.78 -23.31
N GLY A 27 -2.48 19.77 -22.63
CA GLY A 27 -1.81 18.51 -22.24
C GLY A 27 -2.79 17.67 -21.42
N PRO A 28 -2.61 16.34 -21.35
CA PRO A 28 -3.52 15.49 -20.59
C PRO A 28 -3.59 15.99 -19.16
N GLN A 29 -4.79 16.33 -18.69
CA GLN A 29 -5.02 16.85 -17.34
C GLN A 29 -4.63 15.82 -16.27
N GLY A 30 -4.48 14.54 -16.61
CA GLY A 30 -4.10 13.46 -15.71
C GLY A 30 -3.80 12.13 -16.41
N PHE A 31 -3.64 11.09 -15.61
CA PHE A 31 -3.43 9.72 -16.08
C PHE A 31 -4.75 9.10 -16.55
N LYS A 32 -4.68 8.35 -17.65
CA LYS A 32 -5.84 7.69 -18.25
C LYS A 32 -6.54 6.74 -17.28
N HIS A 33 -5.75 5.89 -16.58
CA HIS A 33 -6.24 4.95 -15.61
C HIS A 33 -5.60 5.17 -14.24
N ARG A 34 -6.37 4.93 -13.18
CA ARG A 34 -5.97 5.08 -11.77
C ARG A 34 -6.25 3.80 -11.04
N GLY A 35 -5.19 3.15 -10.60
CA GLY A 35 -5.25 1.88 -9.90
C GLY A 35 -4.88 1.99 -8.43
N PHE A 36 -5.41 1.06 -7.66
CA PHE A 36 -5.06 0.90 -6.27
C PHE A 36 -4.58 -0.52 -5.98
N TYR A 37 -3.38 -0.66 -5.41
CA TYR A 37 -2.81 -1.94 -5.03
C TYR A 37 -3.09 -2.22 -3.56
N LEU A 38 -3.84 -3.31 -3.31
CA LEU A 38 -4.16 -3.88 -2.01
C LEU A 38 -3.19 -5.01 -1.68
N HIS A 39 -2.36 -4.80 -0.68
CA HIS A 39 -1.43 -5.81 -0.19
C HIS A 39 -2.10 -6.68 0.88
N GLU A 40 -2.33 -7.97 0.60
CA GLU A 40 -3.00 -8.89 1.53
C GLU A 40 -2.03 -9.71 2.40
N GLY A 41 -0.74 -9.39 2.35
CA GLY A 41 0.28 -10.18 3.05
C GLY A 41 0.35 -9.94 4.55
N TRP A 42 0.00 -8.76 4.99
CA TRP A 42 0.18 -8.36 6.37
C TRP A 42 -1.04 -8.67 7.23
N LEU A 43 -0.75 -9.03 8.49
CA LEU A 43 -1.77 -9.39 9.47
C LEU A 43 -1.92 -8.26 10.50
N TYR A 44 -2.97 -7.46 10.34
CA TYR A 44 -3.42 -6.49 11.32
C TYR A 44 -4.81 -6.90 11.83
N LYS A 45 -5.32 -6.23 12.86
CA LYS A 45 -6.69 -6.42 13.28
C LYS A 45 -7.68 -5.88 12.24
N HIS A 46 -8.85 -6.53 12.19
CA HIS A 46 -9.95 -6.01 11.38
C HIS A 46 -10.38 -4.60 11.87
N PRO A 47 -10.63 -3.63 10.99
CA PRO A 47 -10.66 -3.70 9.52
C PRO A 47 -9.34 -3.28 8.84
N PHE A 48 -8.23 -3.21 9.56
CA PHE A 48 -6.98 -2.66 9.04
C PHE A 48 -6.30 -3.59 8.04
N ALA A 49 -6.24 -4.89 8.35
CA ALA A 49 -5.65 -5.86 7.44
C ALA A 49 -6.66 -6.31 6.39
N VAL A 50 -6.32 -6.13 5.12
CA VAL A 50 -7.10 -6.64 3.98
C VAL A 50 -7.36 -8.15 4.12
N ARG A 51 -6.38 -8.89 4.63
CA ARG A 51 -6.48 -10.33 4.84
C ARG A 51 -7.55 -10.74 5.88
N SER A 52 -7.92 -9.85 6.80
CA SER A 52 -8.98 -10.06 7.79
C SER A 52 -10.39 -9.76 7.27
N TRP A 53 -10.49 -9.22 6.05
CA TRP A 53 -11.75 -8.77 5.47
C TRP A 53 -12.69 -9.92 5.13
N SER A 54 -13.96 -9.69 5.39
CA SER A 54 -15.05 -10.49 4.87
C SER A 54 -15.28 -10.20 3.38
N GLN A 55 -16.13 -10.98 2.73
CA GLN A 55 -16.55 -10.70 1.34
C GLN A 55 -17.23 -9.33 1.24
N ASP A 56 -18.06 -8.98 2.22
CA ASP A 56 -18.74 -7.69 2.26
C ASP A 56 -17.73 -6.52 2.40
N ASP A 57 -16.63 -6.70 3.16
CA ASP A 57 -15.60 -5.67 3.26
C ASP A 57 -14.89 -5.44 1.92
N PHE A 58 -14.60 -6.50 1.15
CA PHE A 58 -14.05 -6.38 -0.20
C PHE A 58 -15.03 -5.66 -1.13
N ALA A 59 -16.28 -6.12 -1.18
CA ALA A 59 -17.32 -5.49 -2.00
C ALA A 59 -17.50 -4.01 -1.64
N ASN A 60 -17.53 -3.68 -0.36
CA ASN A 60 -17.61 -2.31 0.12
C ASN A 60 -16.38 -1.49 -0.28
N MET A 61 -15.15 -2.03 -0.10
CA MET A 61 -13.95 -1.31 -0.49
C MET A 61 -13.91 -1.00 -1.99
N TYR A 62 -14.32 -1.93 -2.83
CA TYR A 62 -14.34 -1.69 -4.29
C TYR A 62 -15.38 -0.62 -4.66
N GLN A 63 -16.55 -0.63 -4.04
CA GLN A 63 -17.51 0.45 -4.19
C GLN A 63 -16.94 1.79 -3.71
N LEU A 64 -16.21 1.81 -2.61
CA LEU A 64 -15.53 3.02 -2.12
C LEU A 64 -14.47 3.50 -3.10
N LEU A 65 -13.58 2.63 -3.57
CA LEU A 65 -12.52 2.96 -4.53
C LEU A 65 -13.08 3.58 -5.81
N SER A 66 -14.14 3.00 -6.36
CA SER A 66 -14.84 3.55 -7.54
C SER A 66 -15.33 4.98 -7.28
N ARG A 67 -15.90 5.27 -6.10
CA ARG A 67 -16.36 6.61 -5.73
C ARG A 67 -15.24 7.59 -5.45
N LEU A 68 -14.10 7.12 -4.98
CA LEU A 68 -12.90 7.94 -4.82
C LEU A 68 -12.27 8.32 -6.17
N GLY A 69 -12.63 7.61 -7.27
CA GLY A 69 -12.17 7.90 -8.62
C GLY A 69 -11.14 6.91 -9.17
N PHE A 70 -10.96 5.77 -8.54
CA PHE A 70 -10.20 4.66 -9.11
C PHE A 70 -11.03 3.90 -10.15
N ASP A 71 -10.36 3.31 -11.14
CA ASP A 71 -10.96 2.46 -12.18
C ASP A 71 -10.29 1.08 -12.26
N ARG A 72 -9.23 0.85 -11.45
CA ARG A 72 -8.51 -0.41 -11.34
C ARG A 72 -8.22 -0.75 -9.89
N VAL A 73 -8.17 -2.05 -9.59
CA VAL A 73 -7.66 -2.57 -8.32
C VAL A 73 -6.72 -3.73 -8.60
N MET A 74 -5.63 -3.80 -7.85
CA MET A 74 -4.71 -4.93 -7.86
C MET A 74 -4.65 -5.53 -6.47
N ASN A 75 -4.86 -6.83 -6.37
CA ASN A 75 -4.73 -7.57 -5.12
C ASN A 75 -3.59 -8.58 -5.21
N TRP A 76 -2.82 -8.70 -4.15
CA TRP A 76 -1.89 -9.81 -3.96
C TRP A 76 -2.34 -10.70 -2.80
N PRO A 77 -3.15 -11.74 -3.08
CA PRO A 77 -3.76 -12.58 -2.05
C PRO A 77 -2.82 -13.63 -1.45
N MET A 78 -1.57 -13.70 -1.87
CA MET A 78 -0.59 -14.68 -1.39
C MET A 78 -1.01 -16.14 -1.67
N PHE A 79 -1.51 -16.42 -2.85
CA PHE A 79 -1.85 -17.80 -3.26
C PHE A 79 -0.65 -18.74 -3.28
N GLU A 80 0.54 -18.18 -3.33
CA GLU A 80 1.80 -18.91 -3.17
C GLU A 80 1.90 -19.64 -1.81
N SER A 81 1.05 -19.27 -0.85
CA SER A 81 0.92 -20.00 0.41
C SER A 81 0.07 -21.28 0.30
N MET A 82 -0.40 -21.63 -0.90
CA MET A 82 -1.12 -22.87 -1.19
C MET A 82 -0.15 -23.89 -1.81
N PRO A 83 0.28 -24.94 -1.09
CA PRO A 83 1.24 -25.90 -1.62
C PRO A 83 0.66 -26.82 -2.71
N ALA A 84 1.52 -27.33 -3.57
CA ALA A 84 1.17 -28.32 -4.59
C ALA A 84 1.16 -29.75 -4.00
N PRO A 85 0.15 -30.60 -4.34
CA PRO A 85 -1.07 -30.27 -5.07
C PRO A 85 -2.05 -29.46 -4.22
N LEU A 86 -2.96 -28.72 -4.86
CA LEU A 86 -4.01 -27.99 -4.12
C LEU A 86 -4.84 -28.95 -3.28
N SER A 87 -5.01 -28.60 -1.99
CA SER A 87 -5.99 -29.26 -1.12
C SER A 87 -7.42 -28.89 -1.52
N GLU A 88 -8.40 -29.68 -1.10
CA GLU A 88 -9.82 -29.32 -1.28
C GLU A 88 -10.15 -27.97 -0.62
N ALA A 89 -9.58 -27.70 0.57
CA ALA A 89 -9.77 -26.44 1.28
C ALA A 89 -9.17 -25.26 0.51
N ASP A 90 -7.99 -25.43 -0.08
CA ASP A 90 -7.36 -24.38 -0.89
C ASP A 90 -8.12 -24.14 -2.21
N ALA A 91 -8.55 -25.21 -2.89
CA ALA A 91 -9.38 -25.09 -4.08
C ALA A 91 -10.70 -24.35 -3.78
N LYS A 92 -11.34 -24.66 -2.62
CA LYS A 92 -12.53 -23.93 -2.18
C LYS A 92 -12.21 -22.47 -1.88
N ALA A 93 -11.10 -22.16 -1.23
CA ALA A 93 -10.68 -20.79 -0.95
C ALA A 93 -10.47 -19.98 -2.24
N LEU A 94 -9.91 -20.59 -3.30
CA LEU A 94 -9.79 -19.95 -4.62
C LEU A 94 -11.16 -19.69 -5.27
N VAL A 95 -12.11 -20.63 -5.15
CA VAL A 95 -13.49 -20.45 -5.63
C VAL A 95 -14.18 -19.32 -4.86
N ASP A 96 -14.00 -19.26 -3.55
CA ASP A 96 -14.54 -18.17 -2.74
C ASP A 96 -13.88 -16.82 -3.10
N TYR A 97 -12.56 -16.81 -3.36
CA TYR A 97 -11.83 -15.60 -3.77
C TYR A 97 -12.26 -15.08 -5.16
N ARG A 98 -12.72 -15.95 -6.04
CA ARG A 98 -13.27 -15.52 -7.34
C ARG A 98 -14.40 -14.51 -7.18
N ARG A 99 -15.20 -14.60 -6.12
CA ARG A 99 -16.26 -13.61 -5.81
C ARG A 99 -15.68 -12.22 -5.58
N THR A 100 -14.47 -12.14 -5.02
CA THR A 100 -13.76 -10.86 -4.85
C THR A 100 -13.47 -10.19 -6.19
N ILE A 101 -13.14 -10.98 -7.22
CA ILE A 101 -12.99 -10.47 -8.60
C ILE A 101 -14.33 -9.98 -9.15
N ASP A 102 -15.39 -10.78 -8.96
CA ASP A 102 -16.74 -10.45 -9.43
C ASP A 102 -17.28 -9.16 -8.75
N ASP A 103 -16.98 -8.96 -7.46
CA ASP A 103 -17.34 -7.74 -6.71
C ASP A 103 -16.60 -6.49 -7.23
N ALA A 104 -15.33 -6.62 -7.61
CA ALA A 104 -14.59 -5.53 -8.24
C ALA A 104 -15.23 -5.14 -9.59
N HIS A 105 -15.56 -6.12 -10.42
CA HIS A 105 -16.28 -5.90 -11.68
C HIS A 105 -17.66 -5.24 -11.46
N ALA A 106 -18.39 -5.69 -10.44
CA ALA A 106 -19.68 -5.09 -10.08
C ALA A 106 -19.56 -3.63 -9.62
N ALA A 107 -18.41 -3.25 -9.06
CA ALA A 107 -18.08 -1.86 -8.73
C ALA A 107 -17.55 -1.04 -9.93
N GLY A 108 -17.41 -1.64 -11.11
CA GLY A 108 -16.88 -1.01 -12.31
C GLY A 108 -15.36 -0.91 -12.35
N LEU A 109 -14.65 -1.72 -11.55
CA LEU A 109 -13.19 -1.75 -11.50
C LEU A 109 -12.64 -2.89 -12.37
N GLU A 110 -11.56 -2.63 -13.08
CA GLU A 110 -10.70 -3.66 -13.66
C GLU A 110 -9.90 -4.33 -12.53
N PHE A 111 -9.89 -5.67 -12.47
CA PHE A 111 -9.23 -6.43 -11.41
C PHE A 111 -7.92 -7.06 -11.88
N TRP A 112 -6.83 -6.75 -11.19
CA TRP A 112 -5.50 -7.31 -11.43
C TRP A 112 -5.12 -8.26 -10.30
N LEU A 113 -4.74 -9.49 -10.64
CA LEU A 113 -4.32 -10.52 -9.70
C LEU A 113 -2.80 -10.62 -9.67
N ALA A 114 -2.19 -10.24 -8.55
CA ALA A 114 -0.75 -10.36 -8.37
C ALA A 114 -0.34 -11.71 -7.78
N GLN A 115 0.81 -12.22 -8.20
CA GLN A 115 1.44 -13.47 -7.72
C GLN A 115 2.96 -13.35 -7.85
N THR A 116 3.69 -14.16 -7.08
CA THR A 116 5.16 -14.25 -7.21
C THR A 116 5.56 -15.14 -8.39
N PRO A 117 6.80 -14.99 -8.91
CA PRO A 117 7.22 -15.74 -10.09
C PRO A 117 7.55 -17.21 -9.81
N ASN A 118 8.14 -17.54 -8.67
CA ASN A 118 8.74 -18.86 -8.44
C ASN A 118 8.85 -19.24 -6.96
N LEU A 119 7.94 -18.76 -6.12
CA LEU A 119 7.92 -19.12 -4.71
C LEU A 119 6.98 -20.30 -4.44
N THR A 120 7.38 -21.18 -3.54
CA THR A 120 6.54 -22.27 -3.05
C THR A 120 6.69 -22.44 -1.56
N PRO A 121 5.61 -22.72 -0.81
CA PRO A 121 5.68 -22.95 0.61
C PRO A 121 5.97 -24.44 0.92
N PRO A 122 6.41 -24.77 2.14
CA PRO A 122 6.45 -26.14 2.59
C PRO A 122 5.03 -26.71 2.78
N GLN A 123 4.87 -28.02 2.61
CA GLN A 123 3.59 -28.71 2.79
C GLN A 123 2.97 -28.49 4.18
N SER A 124 3.80 -28.30 5.21
CA SER A 124 3.34 -28.10 6.59
C SER A 124 2.45 -26.87 6.77
N ILE A 125 2.55 -25.86 5.90
CA ILE A 125 1.70 -24.67 5.99
C ILE A 125 0.23 -24.98 5.67
N ALA A 126 -0.05 -26.05 4.91
CA ALA A 126 -1.41 -26.46 4.56
C ALA A 126 -2.26 -26.88 5.76
N ALA A 127 -1.66 -27.15 6.92
CA ALA A 127 -2.38 -27.46 8.16
C ALA A 127 -3.21 -26.29 8.68
N LYS A 128 -2.89 -25.05 8.27
CA LYS A 128 -3.64 -23.84 8.63
C LYS A 128 -4.60 -23.45 7.50
N PRO A 129 -5.76 -22.86 7.80
CA PRO A 129 -6.58 -22.19 6.79
C PRO A 129 -5.77 -21.16 6.01
N TRP A 130 -6.03 -21.01 4.72
CA TRP A 130 -5.25 -20.10 3.86
C TRP A 130 -5.11 -18.68 4.42
N LYS A 131 -6.19 -18.08 4.91
CA LYS A 131 -6.17 -16.70 5.46
C LYS A 131 -5.30 -16.55 6.72
N GLU A 132 -4.99 -17.63 7.42
CA GLU A 132 -4.18 -17.65 8.63
C GLU A 132 -2.69 -17.97 8.36
N ARG A 133 -2.34 -18.27 7.11
CA ARG A 133 -0.97 -18.60 6.73
C ARG A 133 -0.15 -17.33 6.58
N ASN A 134 1.01 -17.28 7.24
CA ASN A 134 2.04 -16.29 6.94
C ASN A 134 3.14 -17.00 6.14
N PRO A 135 3.22 -16.80 4.81
CA PRO A 135 4.16 -17.53 3.97
C PRO A 135 5.57 -16.98 4.03
N TYR A 136 5.75 -15.69 4.32
CA TYR A 136 7.02 -15.00 4.18
C TYR A 136 8.24 -15.73 4.79
N PRO A 137 8.22 -16.21 6.05
CA PRO A 137 9.41 -16.82 6.63
C PRO A 137 9.70 -18.24 6.12
N VAL A 138 8.82 -18.83 5.33
CA VAL A 138 8.88 -20.26 4.96
C VAL A 138 8.93 -20.52 3.45
N TRP A 139 8.90 -19.49 2.62
CA TRP A 139 8.97 -19.65 1.18
C TRP A 139 10.32 -20.18 0.71
N LYS A 140 10.28 -21.00 -0.33
CA LYS A 140 11.45 -21.48 -1.07
C LYS A 140 11.34 -21.07 -2.53
N HIS A 141 12.47 -20.74 -3.15
CA HIS A 141 12.53 -20.51 -4.57
C HIS A 141 12.45 -21.86 -5.32
N VAL A 142 11.59 -21.91 -6.33
CA VAL A 142 11.57 -22.99 -7.32
C VAL A 142 12.73 -22.76 -8.29
N ARG A 143 13.46 -23.80 -8.61
CA ARG A 143 14.53 -23.75 -9.59
C ARG A 143 13.94 -23.84 -11.00
N LEU A 144 13.89 -22.71 -11.69
CA LEU A 144 13.37 -22.68 -13.08
C LEU A 144 14.39 -23.20 -14.11
N ASP A 145 15.65 -23.36 -13.74
CA ASP A 145 16.68 -24.06 -14.50
C ASP A 145 16.57 -25.58 -14.40
N ASP A 146 15.79 -26.12 -13.48
CA ASP A 146 15.41 -27.52 -13.39
C ASP A 146 14.07 -27.75 -14.10
N PRO A 147 14.06 -28.46 -15.25
CA PRO A 147 12.83 -28.65 -16.03
C PRO A 147 11.71 -29.38 -15.27
N ALA A 148 12.05 -30.27 -14.33
CA ALA A 148 11.05 -31.03 -13.57
C ALA A 148 10.40 -30.13 -12.49
N GLU A 149 11.20 -29.38 -11.75
CA GLU A 149 10.67 -28.41 -10.78
C GLU A 149 9.83 -27.32 -11.47
N ALA A 150 10.33 -26.76 -12.57
CA ALA A 150 9.63 -25.75 -13.36
C ALA A 150 8.28 -26.28 -13.90
N ALA A 151 8.27 -27.49 -14.47
CA ALA A 151 7.04 -28.08 -14.99
C ALA A 151 6.00 -28.33 -13.88
N ALA A 152 6.42 -28.83 -12.73
CA ALA A 152 5.53 -29.04 -11.58
C ALA A 152 4.97 -27.72 -11.05
N TYR A 153 5.81 -26.70 -10.93
CA TYR A 153 5.41 -25.37 -10.49
C TYR A 153 4.40 -24.72 -11.46
N PHE A 154 4.68 -24.74 -12.76
CA PHE A 154 3.77 -24.18 -13.77
C PHE A 154 2.45 -24.95 -13.85
N ALA A 155 2.46 -26.25 -13.63
CA ALA A 155 1.23 -27.04 -13.55
C ALA A 155 0.36 -26.62 -12.35
N HIS A 156 0.97 -26.40 -11.19
CA HIS A 156 0.29 -25.91 -10.00
C HIS A 156 -0.26 -24.48 -10.19
N ARG A 157 0.56 -23.56 -10.71
CA ARG A 157 0.17 -22.20 -11.04
C ARG A 157 -1.02 -22.15 -12.00
N ARG A 158 -0.98 -22.98 -13.04
CA ARG A 158 -2.09 -23.13 -13.99
C ARG A 158 -3.37 -23.65 -13.33
N ALA A 159 -3.25 -24.60 -12.38
CA ALA A 159 -4.40 -25.10 -11.64
C ALA A 159 -5.09 -24.00 -10.81
N MET A 160 -4.32 -23.12 -10.18
CA MET A 160 -4.87 -21.95 -9.48
C MET A 160 -5.54 -20.96 -10.45
N MET A 161 -4.82 -20.58 -11.52
CA MET A 161 -5.34 -19.63 -12.52
C MET A 161 -6.61 -20.14 -13.22
N LYS A 162 -6.77 -21.45 -13.38
CA LYS A 162 -8.01 -22.04 -13.91
C LYS A 162 -9.23 -21.74 -13.03
N ILE A 163 -9.05 -21.58 -11.73
CA ILE A 163 -10.15 -21.28 -10.80
C ILE A 163 -10.43 -19.77 -10.76
N VAL A 164 -9.39 -18.95 -10.63
CA VAL A 164 -9.50 -17.47 -10.58
C VAL A 164 -9.31 -16.84 -11.97
N ASN A 165 -9.99 -17.38 -12.96
CA ASN A 165 -9.76 -17.14 -14.39
C ASN A 165 -10.45 -15.88 -14.97
N SER A 166 -11.11 -15.07 -14.14
CA SER A 166 -11.84 -13.87 -14.55
C SER A 166 -11.10 -12.55 -14.29
N ALA A 167 -9.90 -12.58 -13.71
CA ALA A 167 -9.10 -11.37 -13.54
C ALA A 167 -8.74 -10.75 -14.91
N ASP A 168 -8.76 -9.43 -15.01
CA ASP A 168 -8.44 -8.70 -16.26
C ASP A 168 -6.94 -8.70 -16.54
N ALA A 169 -6.12 -8.82 -15.50
CA ALA A 169 -4.68 -8.96 -15.62
C ALA A 169 -4.10 -9.88 -14.55
N TYR A 170 -3.04 -10.59 -14.93
CA TYR A 170 -2.23 -11.41 -14.03
C TYR A 170 -0.86 -10.77 -13.93
N VAL A 171 -0.57 -10.20 -12.76
CA VAL A 171 0.66 -9.49 -12.47
C VAL A 171 1.64 -10.44 -11.82
N THR A 172 2.84 -10.55 -12.35
CA THR A 172 3.90 -11.31 -11.71
C THR A 172 4.91 -10.37 -11.10
N ILE A 173 4.97 -10.40 -9.76
CA ILE A 173 5.95 -9.66 -8.97
C ILE A 173 7.28 -10.39 -9.13
N ASP A 174 8.30 -9.71 -9.64
CA ASP A 174 9.61 -10.32 -9.94
C ASP A 174 10.49 -10.58 -8.70
N GLY A 175 9.87 -10.87 -7.60
CA GLY A 175 10.49 -11.15 -6.31
C GLY A 175 10.36 -9.98 -5.34
N ASP A 176 10.28 -10.28 -4.05
CA ASP A 176 10.29 -9.31 -2.97
C ASP A 176 11.43 -9.65 -2.00
N PRO A 177 12.50 -8.86 -1.98
CA PRO A 177 12.79 -7.64 -2.73
C PRO A 177 13.26 -7.94 -4.16
N GLY A 178 12.89 -7.09 -5.08
CA GLY A 178 12.99 -7.13 -6.51
C GLY A 178 14.13 -7.86 -7.19
N GLY A 179 13.87 -8.26 -8.42
CA GLY A 179 14.70 -9.11 -9.24
C GLY A 179 14.50 -10.59 -8.97
N TYR A 180 15.07 -11.41 -9.82
CA TYR A 180 14.98 -12.86 -9.75
C TYR A 180 16.34 -13.45 -9.36
N PRO A 181 16.63 -13.61 -8.05
CA PRO A 181 17.99 -13.97 -7.62
C PRO A 181 18.46 -15.30 -8.20
N GLY A 182 19.54 -15.24 -8.96
CA GLY A 182 20.16 -16.42 -9.56
C GLY A 182 19.52 -16.90 -10.87
N ALA A 183 18.40 -16.31 -11.32
CA ALA A 183 17.79 -16.66 -12.60
C ALA A 183 18.46 -15.92 -13.77
N ARG A 184 18.30 -16.47 -14.95
CA ARG A 184 18.59 -15.80 -16.22
C ARG A 184 17.33 -15.09 -16.73
N PRO A 185 17.46 -14.07 -17.59
CA PRO A 185 16.30 -13.38 -18.17
C PRO A 185 15.32 -14.35 -18.88
N GLU A 186 15.81 -15.41 -19.49
CA GLU A 186 14.98 -16.43 -20.14
C GLU A 186 14.10 -17.21 -19.15
N GLU A 187 14.62 -17.50 -17.96
CA GLU A 187 13.90 -18.21 -16.90
C GLU A 187 12.80 -17.32 -16.32
N TRP A 188 13.09 -16.04 -16.11
CA TRP A 188 12.11 -15.04 -15.72
C TRP A 188 10.98 -14.94 -16.75
N LEU A 189 11.31 -14.81 -18.04
CA LEU A 189 10.32 -14.78 -19.12
C LEU A 189 9.47 -16.06 -19.22
N SER A 190 10.02 -17.23 -18.85
CA SER A 190 9.29 -18.49 -18.88
C SER A 190 8.04 -18.48 -18.01
N VAL A 191 8.07 -17.73 -16.90
CA VAL A 191 6.91 -17.55 -16.00
C VAL A 191 5.77 -16.83 -16.73
N PHE A 192 6.07 -15.74 -17.41
CA PHE A 192 5.06 -14.94 -18.13
C PHE A 192 4.47 -15.70 -19.31
N LEU A 193 5.31 -16.49 -20.02
CA LEU A 193 4.84 -17.36 -21.09
C LEU A 193 3.94 -18.48 -20.54
N ALA A 194 4.24 -19.02 -19.37
CA ALA A 194 3.38 -20.01 -18.70
C ALA A 194 2.03 -19.39 -18.28
N ASP A 195 2.04 -18.16 -17.76
CA ASP A 195 0.82 -17.44 -17.42
C ASP A 195 -0.01 -17.13 -18.67
N ARG A 196 0.62 -16.68 -19.76
CA ARG A 196 -0.09 -16.45 -21.03
C ARG A 196 -0.76 -17.72 -21.53
N ALA A 197 -0.03 -18.85 -21.52
CA ALA A 197 -0.58 -20.14 -21.93
C ALA A 197 -1.76 -20.60 -21.02
N ALA A 198 -1.70 -20.28 -19.71
CA ALA A 198 -2.79 -20.58 -18.78
C ALA A 198 -4.03 -19.73 -19.07
N ILE A 199 -3.85 -18.43 -19.38
CA ILE A 199 -4.93 -17.52 -19.76
C ILE A 199 -5.55 -17.96 -21.08
N ASP A 200 -4.75 -18.29 -22.09
CA ASP A 200 -5.24 -18.74 -23.40
C ASP A 200 -6.07 -20.02 -23.29
N ALA A 201 -5.71 -20.89 -22.37
CA ALA A 201 -6.41 -22.17 -22.16
C ALA A 201 -7.67 -22.06 -21.27
N HIS A 202 -7.71 -21.12 -20.34
CA HIS A 202 -8.70 -21.14 -19.25
C HIS A 202 -9.34 -19.78 -18.97
N GLY A 203 -8.80 -18.67 -19.47
CA GLY A 203 -9.32 -17.33 -19.23
C GLY A 203 -10.75 -17.14 -19.74
N THR A 204 -11.52 -16.27 -19.09
CA THR A 204 -12.89 -15.95 -19.50
C THR A 204 -12.92 -15.02 -20.72
N ALA A 205 -11.88 -14.22 -20.93
CA ALA A 205 -11.71 -13.32 -22.07
C ALA A 205 -10.24 -13.25 -22.52
N PRO A 206 -9.65 -14.37 -23.05
CA PRO A 206 -8.20 -14.49 -23.26
C PRO A 206 -7.59 -13.35 -24.11
N THR A 207 -8.32 -12.86 -25.09
CA THR A 207 -7.86 -11.78 -25.98
C THR A 207 -7.83 -10.38 -25.32
N LYS A 208 -8.40 -10.24 -24.12
CA LYS A 208 -8.41 -9.00 -23.34
C LYS A 208 -7.60 -9.11 -22.04
N GLN A 209 -7.52 -10.33 -21.49
CA GLN A 209 -6.79 -10.57 -20.24
C GLN A 209 -5.29 -10.45 -20.46
N ARG A 210 -4.63 -9.66 -19.62
CA ARG A 210 -3.22 -9.28 -19.79
C ARG A 210 -2.30 -10.09 -18.88
N VAL A 211 -1.07 -10.28 -19.35
CA VAL A 211 0.08 -10.68 -18.52
C VAL A 211 0.90 -9.42 -18.26
N ILE A 212 1.19 -9.15 -17.01
CA ILE A 212 1.87 -7.92 -16.59
C ILE A 212 3.08 -8.28 -15.70
N PRO A 213 4.31 -8.28 -16.25
CA PRO A 213 5.52 -8.27 -15.45
C PRO A 213 5.58 -7.02 -14.56
N TRP A 214 5.71 -7.22 -13.26
CA TRP A 214 6.05 -6.13 -12.35
C TRP A 214 7.56 -5.95 -12.40
N VAL A 215 8.01 -4.87 -13.00
CA VAL A 215 9.42 -4.53 -13.10
C VAL A 215 9.86 -3.85 -11.80
N TRP A 216 10.68 -4.56 -11.03
CA TRP A 216 11.15 -4.10 -9.73
C TRP A 216 12.66 -4.26 -9.61
N CYS A 217 13.37 -3.17 -9.47
CA CYS A 217 14.80 -3.13 -9.22
C CYS A 217 15.05 -2.13 -8.09
N GLY A 218 15.83 -2.49 -7.08
CA GLY A 218 16.22 -1.46 -6.14
C GLY A 218 15.95 -1.67 -4.66
N TRP A 219 15.53 -2.84 -4.25
CA TRP A 219 15.63 -3.22 -2.85
C TRP A 219 17.06 -3.67 -2.50
N GLY A 220 18.05 -2.87 -2.77
CA GLY A 220 19.48 -3.15 -2.77
C GLY A 220 20.11 -3.76 -1.51
N THR A 221 19.35 -4.38 -0.64
CA THR A 221 19.84 -4.96 0.61
C THR A 221 19.45 -6.43 0.73
N ASP A 222 19.94 -7.07 1.76
CA ASP A 222 19.73 -8.49 2.05
C ASP A 222 18.27 -8.91 1.92
N SER A 223 18.02 -9.90 1.09
CA SER A 223 16.74 -10.55 1.07
C SER A 223 16.52 -11.23 2.42
N VAL A 224 15.55 -10.76 3.17
CA VAL A 224 15.07 -11.43 4.40
C VAL A 224 14.33 -12.73 4.07
N TRP A 225 14.08 -12.98 2.79
CA TRP A 225 13.27 -14.08 2.30
C TRP A 225 14.13 -15.23 1.79
N GLY A 226 14.13 -16.32 2.51
CA GLY A 226 14.65 -17.60 2.01
C GLY A 226 16.15 -17.72 1.86
N GLY A 227 16.94 -16.93 2.58
CA GLY A 227 18.39 -17.07 2.61
C GLY A 227 19.12 -16.64 1.33
N ASN A 228 18.46 -15.90 0.48
CA ASN A 228 19.11 -15.24 -0.65
C ASN A 228 19.73 -13.94 -0.17
N ALA A 229 21.00 -14.02 0.14
CA ALA A 229 21.80 -12.87 0.45
C ALA A 229 21.85 -11.90 -0.73
N ASN A 230 21.70 -10.62 -0.47
CA ASN A 230 22.13 -9.49 -1.28
C ASN A 230 21.75 -9.52 -2.75
N ASN A 231 20.69 -8.79 -3.08
CA ASN A 231 20.41 -8.35 -4.45
C ASN A 231 20.83 -6.88 -4.60
N PRO A 232 22.13 -6.56 -4.66
CA PRO A 232 22.55 -5.19 -4.84
C PRO A 232 22.07 -4.68 -6.21
N PRO A 233 21.79 -3.37 -6.33
CA PRO A 233 21.33 -2.77 -7.59
C PRO A 233 22.20 -3.12 -8.78
N GLU A 234 23.51 -3.22 -8.59
CA GLU A 234 24.50 -3.57 -9.64
C GLU A 234 24.25 -4.98 -10.23
N ARG A 235 23.64 -5.87 -9.48
CA ARG A 235 23.29 -7.21 -9.93
C ARG A 235 21.90 -7.26 -10.56
N ILE A 236 20.95 -6.55 -9.96
CA ILE A 236 19.54 -6.59 -10.40
C ILE A 236 19.33 -5.77 -11.68
N MET A 237 19.92 -4.57 -11.77
CA MET A 237 19.75 -3.69 -12.94
C MET A 237 20.13 -4.35 -14.28
N PRO A 238 21.30 -5.02 -14.42
CA PRO A 238 21.62 -5.71 -15.65
C PRO A 238 20.63 -6.82 -16.00
N PHE A 239 20.12 -7.55 -15.00
CA PHE A 239 19.10 -8.58 -15.21
C PHE A 239 17.79 -7.96 -15.72
N VAL A 240 17.26 -6.93 -15.06
CA VAL A 240 16.04 -6.25 -15.48
C VAL A 240 16.19 -5.67 -16.88
N LYS A 241 17.30 -5.01 -17.17
CA LYS A 241 17.59 -4.45 -18.51
C LYS A 241 17.59 -5.55 -19.58
N ALA A 242 18.32 -6.65 -19.37
CA ALA A 242 18.35 -7.76 -20.31
C ALA A 242 16.97 -8.43 -20.49
N SER A 243 16.16 -8.47 -19.44
CA SER A 243 14.80 -8.99 -19.49
C SER A 243 13.88 -8.09 -20.32
N LEU A 244 13.96 -6.76 -20.13
CA LEU A 244 13.19 -5.79 -20.89
C LEU A 244 13.59 -5.79 -22.39
N GLU A 245 14.87 -5.94 -22.70
CA GLU A 245 15.36 -6.09 -24.07
C GLU A 245 14.78 -7.33 -24.76
N LYS A 246 14.62 -8.45 -24.02
CA LYS A 246 13.99 -9.68 -24.53
C LYS A 246 12.49 -9.56 -24.72
N LEU A 247 11.79 -8.82 -23.84
CA LEU A 247 10.38 -8.53 -24.02
C LEU A 247 10.14 -7.73 -25.29
N GLY A 248 10.97 -6.71 -25.53
CA GLY A 248 10.93 -5.88 -26.73
C GLY A 248 9.71 -4.96 -26.83
N PRO A 249 9.83 -3.81 -27.49
CA PRO A 249 8.73 -2.86 -27.65
C PRO A 249 7.61 -3.36 -28.58
N GLY A 250 7.90 -4.31 -29.45
CA GLY A 250 6.95 -4.93 -30.40
C GLY A 250 6.16 -6.14 -29.83
N MET A 251 6.22 -6.36 -28.53
CA MET A 251 5.52 -7.44 -27.85
C MET A 251 4.02 -7.40 -28.17
N PRO A 252 3.39 -8.55 -28.56
CA PRO A 252 2.00 -8.56 -28.96
C PRO A 252 1.05 -8.29 -27.79
N GLU A 253 -0.10 -7.68 -28.08
CA GLU A 253 -1.21 -7.62 -27.12
C GLU A 253 -1.75 -9.05 -26.86
N PRO A 254 -2.26 -9.34 -25.66
CA PRO A 254 -2.51 -8.42 -24.55
C PRO A 254 -1.44 -8.51 -23.44
N TRP A 255 -0.34 -7.87 -23.62
CA TRP A 255 0.72 -7.75 -22.62
C TRP A 255 0.79 -6.32 -22.07
N GLY A 256 1.27 -6.16 -20.85
CA GLY A 256 1.57 -4.88 -20.23
C GLY A 256 2.80 -4.96 -19.35
N LEU A 257 3.15 -3.88 -18.69
CA LEU A 257 4.24 -3.78 -17.73
C LEU A 257 3.81 -2.96 -16.52
N LEU A 258 4.38 -3.24 -15.35
CA LEU A 258 4.19 -2.48 -14.13
C LEU A 258 5.55 -2.06 -13.57
N PRO A 259 6.21 -1.01 -14.11
CA PRO A 259 7.44 -0.50 -13.54
C PRO A 259 7.17 0.18 -12.20
N GLY A 260 7.83 -0.32 -11.15
CA GLY A 260 7.70 0.18 -9.80
C GLY A 260 8.67 1.32 -9.51
N ARG A 261 8.19 2.34 -8.79
CA ARG A 261 9.00 3.39 -8.17
C ARG A 261 8.96 3.23 -6.66
N SER A 262 10.09 3.28 -5.98
CA SER A 262 10.16 3.38 -4.53
C SER A 262 10.36 4.82 -4.06
N ASN A 263 9.71 5.20 -2.97
CA ASN A 263 9.82 6.52 -2.36
C ASN A 263 10.66 6.54 -1.08
N ARG A 264 11.27 5.42 -0.71
CA ARG A 264 12.16 5.34 0.46
C ARG A 264 13.42 6.18 0.25
N ALA A 265 13.80 6.91 1.30
CA ALA A 265 14.97 7.81 1.27
C ALA A 265 16.31 7.07 1.02
N ASN A 266 16.37 5.78 1.32
CA ASN A 266 17.57 4.95 1.17
C ASN A 266 17.76 4.43 -0.27
N PHE A 267 16.79 4.64 -1.18
CA PHE A 267 16.95 4.25 -2.57
C PHE A 267 17.47 5.43 -3.37
N ALA A 268 18.76 5.41 -3.65
CA ALA A 268 19.45 6.47 -4.39
C ALA A 268 18.86 6.75 -5.78
N ASN A 269 18.07 5.81 -6.32
CA ASN A 269 17.42 5.96 -7.61
C ASN A 269 16.03 5.28 -7.64
N GLY A 270 15.08 5.85 -6.90
CA GLY A 270 13.71 5.32 -6.82
C GLY A 270 12.97 5.22 -8.15
N ARG A 271 13.45 5.86 -9.22
CA ARG A 271 12.83 5.86 -10.56
C ARG A 271 13.50 4.90 -11.56
N VAL A 272 14.51 4.14 -11.14
CA VAL A 272 15.33 3.34 -12.06
C VAL A 272 14.51 2.41 -12.97
N ASN A 273 13.45 1.77 -12.43
CA ASN A 273 12.61 0.87 -13.23
C ASN A 273 11.82 1.61 -14.31
N ILE A 274 11.33 2.81 -14.01
CA ILE A 274 10.64 3.69 -14.97
C ILE A 274 11.60 4.09 -16.08
N VAL A 275 12.80 4.54 -15.71
CA VAL A 275 13.85 4.95 -16.68
C VAL A 275 14.26 3.78 -17.59
N LEU A 276 14.52 2.60 -17.03
CA LEU A 276 14.86 1.41 -17.82
C LEU A 276 13.74 0.99 -18.77
N THR A 277 12.49 1.14 -18.34
CA THR A 277 11.30 0.83 -19.17
C THR A 277 11.14 1.84 -20.31
N GLU A 278 11.42 3.12 -20.04
CA GLU A 278 11.43 4.17 -21.04
C GLU A 278 12.54 3.94 -22.09
N GLU A 279 13.76 3.65 -21.63
CA GLU A 279 14.91 3.31 -22.51
C GLU A 279 14.63 2.09 -23.39
N ALA A 280 13.86 1.12 -22.90
CA ALA A 280 13.43 -0.05 -23.65
C ALA A 280 12.28 0.23 -24.64
N GLY A 281 11.71 1.44 -24.66
CA GLY A 281 10.58 1.81 -25.52
C GLY A 281 9.25 1.16 -25.13
N LEU A 282 9.10 0.72 -23.87
CA LEU A 282 7.94 -0.02 -23.38
C LEU A 282 6.94 0.85 -22.60
N MET A 283 7.19 2.16 -22.47
CA MET A 283 6.34 3.08 -21.73
C MET A 283 4.86 3.08 -22.19
N PRO A 284 4.53 3.01 -23.50
CA PRO A 284 3.13 3.01 -23.95
C PRO A 284 2.31 1.80 -23.47
N ARG A 285 2.98 0.74 -23.01
CA ARG A 285 2.34 -0.48 -22.47
C ARG A 285 2.44 -0.57 -20.94
N SER A 286 2.98 0.47 -20.31
CA SER A 286 3.28 0.47 -18.89
C SER A 286 2.20 1.17 -18.09
N THR A 287 1.82 0.58 -16.97
CA THR A 287 1.12 1.25 -15.88
C THR A 287 2.13 1.48 -14.76
N LEU A 288 2.35 2.72 -14.36
CA LEU A 288 3.35 3.06 -13.35
C LEU A 288 2.86 2.66 -11.96
N LEU A 289 3.70 2.03 -11.15
CA LEU A 289 3.40 1.80 -9.74
C LEU A 289 4.21 2.78 -8.88
N LEU A 290 3.54 3.75 -8.29
CA LEU A 290 4.13 4.69 -7.34
C LEU A 290 4.08 4.07 -5.94
N TYR A 291 5.00 3.12 -5.70
CA TYR A 291 5.06 2.37 -4.45
C TYR A 291 5.35 3.29 -3.27
N GLU A 292 4.62 3.13 -2.18
CA GLU A 292 4.68 3.97 -0.98
C GLU A 292 4.26 5.45 -1.19
N ALA A 293 3.57 5.79 -2.29
CA ALA A 293 3.04 7.13 -2.46
C ALA A 293 1.83 7.39 -1.55
N ILE A 294 0.96 6.38 -1.34
CA ILE A 294 -0.26 6.49 -0.53
C ILE A 294 0.02 6.13 0.93
N GLU A 295 0.78 5.06 1.17
CA GLU A 295 1.15 4.60 2.50
C GLU A 295 2.60 4.14 2.50
N PHE A 296 3.36 4.59 3.50
CA PHE A 296 4.77 4.20 3.67
C PHE A 296 4.87 2.82 4.34
N GLU A 297 5.76 1.97 3.82
CA GLU A 297 6.02 0.62 4.31
C GLU A 297 7.40 0.52 5.02
N PRO A 298 7.57 -0.21 6.11
CA PRO A 298 6.56 -0.92 6.89
C PRO A 298 5.61 0.05 7.56
N SER A 299 4.33 -0.21 7.39
CA SER A 299 3.32 0.68 7.92
C SER A 299 3.29 0.63 9.42
N ILE A 300 3.55 1.77 10.02
CA ILE A 300 3.21 1.98 11.41
C ILE A 300 1.72 2.32 11.41
N PRO A 301 0.87 1.53 12.12
CA PRO A 301 -0.55 1.78 12.12
C PRO A 301 -0.87 3.23 12.50
N GLY A 302 -1.76 3.84 11.74
CA GLY A 302 -2.24 5.19 12.01
C GLY A 302 -2.33 6.08 10.78
N SER A 303 -3.25 7.05 10.82
CA SER A 303 -3.44 8.00 9.73
C SER A 303 -2.24 8.93 9.56
N VAL A 304 -1.42 8.65 8.55
CA VAL A 304 -0.36 9.55 8.11
C VAL A 304 -0.82 10.25 6.84
N LEU A 305 -0.90 11.57 6.86
CA LEU A 305 -1.12 12.33 5.65
C LEU A 305 0.19 12.40 4.85
N GLN A 306 0.18 11.84 3.64
CA GLN A 306 1.34 11.80 2.74
C GLN A 306 1.16 12.70 1.50
N PHE A 307 0.41 13.77 1.63
CA PHE A 307 0.07 14.64 0.49
C PHE A 307 1.30 15.17 -0.25
N ASP A 308 2.37 15.53 0.46
CA ASP A 308 3.61 16.01 -0.17
C ASP A 308 4.31 14.91 -0.99
N ILE A 309 4.27 13.66 -0.50
CA ILE A 309 4.82 12.52 -1.23
C ILE A 309 3.99 12.26 -2.48
N ILE A 310 2.67 12.25 -2.36
CA ILE A 310 1.74 12.08 -3.49
C ILE A 310 1.97 13.16 -4.55
N ARG A 311 2.03 14.44 -4.13
CA ARG A 311 2.33 15.57 -5.02
C ARG A 311 3.62 15.36 -5.79
N ARG A 312 4.70 15.06 -5.07
CA ARG A 312 6.01 14.82 -5.69
C ARG A 312 5.96 13.66 -6.68
N CYS A 313 5.41 12.52 -6.28
CA CYS A 313 5.39 11.33 -7.13
C CYS A 313 4.59 11.54 -8.41
N LEU A 314 3.39 12.11 -8.32
CA LEU A 314 2.55 12.37 -9.49
C LEU A 314 3.13 13.45 -10.40
N ARG A 315 3.75 14.50 -9.85
CA ARG A 315 4.41 15.54 -10.64
C ARG A 315 5.66 15.03 -11.36
N ASP A 316 6.48 14.23 -10.69
CA ASP A 316 7.68 13.65 -11.29
C ASP A 316 7.36 12.75 -12.49
N GLU A 317 6.19 12.08 -12.46
CA GLU A 317 5.78 11.17 -13.53
C GLU A 317 4.73 11.80 -14.48
N ALA A 318 4.36 13.07 -14.30
CA ALA A 318 3.36 13.76 -15.12
C ALA A 318 3.67 13.72 -16.63
N GLN A 319 4.97 13.75 -17.01
CA GLN A 319 5.42 13.63 -18.40
C GLN A 319 4.98 12.33 -19.08
N HIS A 320 4.70 11.28 -18.31
CA HIS A 320 4.28 9.98 -18.82
C HIS A 320 2.75 9.83 -18.93
N ALA A 321 1.97 10.77 -18.37
CA ALA A 321 0.51 10.68 -18.32
C ALA A 321 -0.14 10.52 -19.70
N ALA A 322 0.45 11.14 -20.73
CA ALA A 322 -0.03 11.03 -22.11
C ALA A 322 0.38 9.72 -22.82
N THR A 323 1.40 9.04 -22.33
CA THR A 323 2.01 7.90 -23.06
C THR A 323 1.82 6.57 -22.36
N CYS A 324 1.79 6.53 -21.03
CA CYS A 324 1.57 5.30 -20.28
C CYS A 324 0.07 4.94 -20.19
N ASP A 325 -0.21 3.67 -19.85
CA ASP A 325 -1.60 3.18 -19.72
C ASP A 325 -2.28 3.68 -18.43
N GLY A 326 -1.51 4.06 -17.40
CA GLY A 326 -2.06 4.58 -16.15
C GLY A 326 -1.08 4.57 -14.99
N VAL A 327 -1.61 4.74 -13.77
CA VAL A 327 -0.82 4.80 -12.54
C VAL A 327 -1.50 4.04 -11.40
N PHE A 328 -0.70 3.34 -10.58
CA PHE A 328 -1.11 2.71 -9.33
C PHE A 328 -0.44 3.38 -8.13
N GLY A 329 -1.17 3.47 -7.02
CA GLY A 329 -0.60 3.64 -5.69
C GLY A 329 -0.95 2.44 -4.81
N ASN A 330 -0.27 2.27 -3.67
CA ASN A 330 -0.51 1.14 -2.77
C ASN A 330 -0.78 1.58 -1.34
N ALA A 331 -1.53 0.76 -0.61
CA ALA A 331 -1.62 0.81 0.84
C ALA A 331 -1.89 -0.60 1.40
N GLN A 332 -1.44 -0.79 2.65
CA GLN A 332 -1.64 -2.02 3.41
C GLN A 332 -2.79 -1.88 4.41
N GLN A 333 -3.06 -0.64 4.82
CA GLN A 333 -4.13 -0.26 5.73
C GLN A 333 -5.06 0.78 5.10
N PRO A 334 -5.73 0.46 3.99
CA PRO A 334 -6.43 1.45 3.18
C PRO A 334 -7.51 2.23 3.94
N VAL A 335 -8.14 1.62 4.94
CA VAL A 335 -9.17 2.28 5.76
C VAL A 335 -8.58 3.46 6.55
N MET A 336 -7.31 3.36 6.98
CA MET A 336 -6.66 4.40 7.78
C MET A 336 -6.17 5.57 6.94
N VAL A 337 -5.85 5.31 5.69
CA VAL A 337 -5.26 6.30 4.78
C VAL A 337 -6.25 6.80 3.73
N LEU A 338 -7.54 6.78 4.03
CA LEU A 338 -8.59 7.28 3.10
C LEU A 338 -8.31 8.68 2.55
N PRO A 339 -7.79 9.66 3.32
CA PRO A 339 -7.40 10.96 2.77
C PRO A 339 -6.34 10.86 1.67
N ASN A 340 -5.33 10.02 1.87
CA ASN A 340 -4.27 9.81 0.89
C ASN A 340 -4.80 9.13 -0.38
N LEU A 341 -5.68 8.12 -0.22
CA LEU A 341 -6.36 7.46 -1.34
C LEU A 341 -7.16 8.47 -2.19
N TYR A 342 -7.97 9.29 -1.52
CA TYR A 342 -8.76 10.32 -2.19
C TYR A 342 -7.87 11.32 -2.94
N PHE A 343 -6.84 11.84 -2.28
CA PHE A 343 -5.94 12.81 -2.87
C PHE A 343 -5.15 12.23 -4.05
N PHE A 344 -4.69 10.98 -3.93
CA PHE A 344 -4.01 10.28 -5.02
C PHE A 344 -4.92 10.10 -6.24
N ALA A 345 -6.14 9.60 -6.03
CA ALA A 345 -7.08 9.38 -7.12
C ALA A 345 -7.46 10.67 -7.85
N ARG A 346 -7.74 11.75 -7.08
CA ARG A 346 -8.09 13.07 -7.64
C ARG A 346 -6.90 13.71 -8.35
N GLY A 347 -5.71 13.70 -7.72
CA GLY A 347 -4.48 14.25 -8.31
C GLY A 347 -4.01 13.47 -9.55
N ALA A 348 -4.19 12.16 -9.58
CA ALA A 348 -3.87 11.37 -10.76
C ALA A 348 -4.88 11.58 -11.90
N ALA A 349 -6.15 11.86 -11.60
CA ALA A 349 -7.17 12.17 -12.61
C ALA A 349 -7.00 13.58 -13.20
N ASP A 350 -6.57 14.52 -12.36
CA ASP A 350 -6.36 15.93 -12.72
C ASP A 350 -5.13 16.45 -11.97
N LEU A 351 -4.02 16.60 -12.67
CA LEU A 351 -2.75 17.04 -12.08
C LEU A 351 -2.84 18.45 -11.47
N SER A 352 -3.79 19.29 -11.91
CA SER A 352 -4.04 20.61 -11.29
C SER A 352 -4.60 20.50 -9.87
N TYR A 353 -5.28 19.39 -9.54
CA TYR A 353 -5.78 19.12 -8.19
C TYR A 353 -4.66 18.99 -7.15
N LEU A 354 -3.44 18.70 -7.59
CA LEU A 354 -2.26 18.63 -6.71
C LEU A 354 -1.91 19.97 -6.05
N ASP A 355 -2.41 21.09 -6.60
CA ASP A 355 -2.22 22.43 -6.04
C ASP A 355 -3.29 22.80 -5.00
N THR A 356 -4.30 21.94 -4.80
CA THR A 356 -5.36 22.15 -3.81
C THR A 356 -4.77 22.14 -2.40
N PRO A 357 -5.13 23.13 -1.55
CA PRO A 357 -4.72 23.15 -0.15
C PRO A 357 -5.20 21.91 0.62
N ASP A 358 -4.38 21.40 1.54
CA ASP A 358 -4.65 20.18 2.30
C ASP A 358 -6.00 20.24 3.03
N GLU A 359 -6.33 21.38 3.65
CA GLU A 359 -7.61 21.57 4.34
C GLU A 359 -8.82 21.42 3.40
N GLN A 360 -8.67 21.89 2.17
CA GLN A 360 -9.73 21.75 1.17
C GLN A 360 -9.87 20.28 0.73
N VAL A 361 -8.75 19.59 0.47
CA VAL A 361 -8.76 18.16 0.13
C VAL A 361 -9.46 17.34 1.20
N LEU A 362 -9.13 17.58 2.47
CA LEU A 362 -9.76 16.91 3.62
C LEU A 362 -11.24 17.27 3.75
N GLY A 363 -11.59 18.54 3.51
CA GLY A 363 -12.98 19.00 3.50
C GLY A 363 -13.80 18.33 2.39
N ASP A 364 -13.25 18.24 1.18
CA ASP A 364 -13.93 17.61 0.05
C ASP A 364 -14.15 16.09 0.28
N LEU A 365 -13.19 15.41 0.91
CA LEU A 365 -13.38 14.02 1.33
C LEU A 365 -14.46 13.91 2.41
N ALA A 366 -14.48 14.81 3.41
CA ALA A 366 -15.52 14.81 4.45
C ALA A 366 -16.91 14.94 3.85
N ASP A 367 -17.09 15.83 2.86
CA ASP A 367 -18.35 15.99 2.14
C ASP A 367 -18.73 14.73 1.35
N LEU A 368 -17.76 14.11 0.64
CA LEU A 368 -17.98 12.87 -0.09
C LEU A 368 -18.45 11.73 0.83
N LEU A 369 -17.88 11.64 2.03
CA LEU A 369 -18.29 10.69 3.05
C LEU A 369 -19.60 11.11 3.76
N GLY A 370 -20.02 12.36 3.61
CA GLY A 370 -21.19 12.93 4.28
C GLY A 370 -21.02 13.11 5.78
N GLY A 371 -19.79 13.41 6.20
CA GLY A 371 -19.44 13.67 7.60
C GLY A 371 -19.15 15.13 7.90
N PRO A 372 -19.28 15.56 9.16
CA PRO A 372 -18.98 16.94 9.56
C PRO A 372 -17.50 17.27 9.37
N ARG A 373 -17.19 18.33 8.61
CA ARG A 373 -15.81 18.77 8.37
C ARG A 373 -15.07 19.12 9.67
N ASP A 374 -15.75 19.75 10.62
CA ASP A 374 -15.20 20.13 11.93
C ASP A 374 -14.87 18.95 12.85
N LEU A 375 -15.27 17.74 12.48
CA LEU A 375 -14.90 16.50 13.17
C LEU A 375 -13.86 15.71 12.39
N LEU A 376 -14.08 15.48 11.09
CA LEU A 376 -13.22 14.59 10.29
C LEU A 376 -11.86 15.23 9.99
N VAL A 377 -11.82 16.51 9.62
CA VAL A 377 -10.55 17.18 9.27
C VAL A 377 -9.56 17.17 10.45
N PRO A 378 -9.91 17.65 11.66
CA PRO A 378 -8.99 17.59 12.80
C PRO A 378 -8.69 16.14 13.24
N ALA A 379 -9.61 15.19 13.08
CA ALA A 379 -9.34 13.77 13.37
C ALA A 379 -8.27 13.19 12.44
N TRP A 380 -8.36 13.44 11.14
CA TRP A 380 -7.33 13.01 10.17
C TRP A 380 -5.98 13.70 10.38
N ARG A 381 -5.99 14.92 10.88
CA ARG A 381 -4.78 15.69 11.17
C ARG A 381 -4.24 15.52 12.59
N CYS A 382 -4.91 14.74 13.43
CA CYS A 382 -4.61 14.69 14.86
C CYS A 382 -3.14 14.38 15.17
N MET A 383 -2.47 13.59 14.34
CA MET A 383 -1.05 13.22 14.55
C MET A 383 -0.08 14.39 14.27
N ALA A 384 -0.50 15.38 13.47
CA ALA A 384 0.30 16.56 13.15
C ALA A 384 -0.11 17.80 13.96
N LEU A 385 -1.23 17.76 14.69
CA LEU A 385 -1.74 18.90 15.44
C LEU A 385 -1.09 19.02 16.82
N PRO A 386 -0.81 20.25 17.31
CA PRO A 386 -0.52 20.49 18.71
C PRO A 386 -1.75 20.24 19.58
N LEU A 387 -1.58 20.22 20.92
CA LEU A 387 -2.69 19.92 21.85
C LEU A 387 -3.88 20.88 21.69
N GLU A 388 -3.62 22.16 21.48
CA GLU A 388 -4.62 23.21 21.28
C GLU A 388 -5.45 23.00 20.00
N GLY A 389 -4.89 22.33 19.00
CA GLY A 389 -5.56 21.97 17.76
C GLY A 389 -6.47 20.75 17.87
N LEU A 390 -6.50 20.07 19.04
CA LEU A 390 -7.31 18.88 19.28
C LEU A 390 -8.49 19.21 20.24
N PRO A 391 -9.69 19.57 19.73
CA PRO A 391 -10.83 19.92 20.56
C PRO A 391 -11.14 18.86 21.64
N ALA A 392 -11.41 19.31 22.88
CA ALA A 392 -11.53 18.39 24.02
C ALA A 392 -12.66 17.37 23.85
N ASP A 393 -13.74 17.75 23.21
CA ASP A 393 -14.93 16.95 22.97
C ASP A 393 -14.89 16.14 21.67
N LEU A 394 -13.85 16.31 20.82
CA LEU A 394 -13.75 15.69 19.50
C LEU A 394 -13.96 14.16 19.53
N PRO A 395 -13.35 13.38 20.43
CA PRO A 395 -13.58 11.93 20.47
C PRO A 395 -15.05 11.56 20.75
N SER A 396 -15.68 12.25 21.70
CA SER A 396 -17.07 11.98 22.04
C SER A 396 -18.05 12.37 20.94
N ARG A 397 -17.72 13.46 20.19
CA ARG A 397 -18.50 13.88 19.03
C ARG A 397 -18.34 12.92 17.86
N LEU A 398 -17.12 12.44 17.57
CA LEU A 398 -16.87 11.39 16.56
C LEU A 398 -17.69 10.14 16.84
N ARG A 399 -17.73 9.69 18.11
CA ARG A 399 -18.55 8.52 18.51
C ARG A 399 -20.06 8.74 18.39
N LYS A 400 -20.54 9.96 18.28
CA LYS A 400 -21.95 10.28 18.08
C LYS A 400 -22.27 10.62 16.62
N ALA A 401 -21.26 10.88 15.81
CA ALA A 401 -21.44 11.27 14.42
C ALA A 401 -21.92 10.08 13.55
N ALA A 402 -22.41 10.42 12.37
CA ALA A 402 -22.74 9.48 11.31
C ALA A 402 -22.21 10.02 9.98
N LEU A 403 -21.91 9.11 9.05
CA LEU A 403 -21.52 9.43 7.69
C LEU A 403 -22.73 9.19 6.79
N SER A 404 -23.34 10.25 6.29
CA SER A 404 -24.57 10.19 5.49
C SER A 404 -24.31 10.14 3.98
N GLY A 405 -23.08 10.38 3.56
CA GLY A 405 -22.69 10.36 2.17
C GLY A 405 -22.71 8.97 1.55
N GLU A 406 -22.85 8.91 0.24
CA GLU A 406 -22.90 7.65 -0.48
C GLU A 406 -21.62 6.83 -0.28
N ALA A 407 -20.45 7.47 -0.33
CA ALA A 407 -19.16 6.81 -0.11
C ALA A 407 -18.98 6.32 1.33
N GLY A 408 -19.52 7.02 2.32
CA GLY A 408 -19.41 6.66 3.73
C GLY A 408 -20.04 5.31 4.08
N ARG A 409 -20.97 4.81 3.27
CA ARG A 409 -21.61 3.49 3.47
C ARG A 409 -20.67 2.33 3.18
N PHE A 410 -19.63 2.56 2.39
CA PHE A 410 -18.75 1.54 1.84
C PHE A 410 -17.38 1.45 2.53
N ILE A 411 -17.25 2.02 3.73
CA ILE A 411 -16.02 1.87 4.50
C ILE A 411 -15.96 0.44 5.07
N PRO A 412 -14.92 -0.35 4.78
CA PRO A 412 -14.74 -1.67 5.37
C PRO A 412 -14.80 -1.64 6.90
N GLY A 413 -15.46 -2.63 7.51
CA GLY A 413 -15.76 -2.63 8.93
C GLY A 413 -16.89 -1.70 9.37
N GLY A 414 -17.42 -0.91 8.45
CA GLY A 414 -18.54 0.00 8.66
C GLY A 414 -18.17 1.36 9.25
N GLN A 415 -18.99 2.36 8.92
CA GLN A 415 -18.77 3.75 9.33
C GLN A 415 -18.66 3.94 10.85
N ARG A 416 -19.44 3.17 11.63
CA ARG A 416 -19.39 3.27 13.10
C ARG A 416 -18.01 2.90 13.61
N ARG A 417 -17.47 1.76 13.16
CA ARG A 417 -16.14 1.30 13.54
C ARG A 417 -15.06 2.30 13.13
N TYR A 418 -15.16 2.87 11.92
CA TYR A 418 -14.24 3.88 11.43
C TYR A 418 -14.20 5.13 12.33
N LEU A 419 -15.37 5.66 12.70
CA LEU A 419 -15.46 6.83 13.59
C LEU A 419 -14.96 6.53 15.01
N ASP A 420 -15.17 5.30 15.52
CA ASP A 420 -14.63 4.86 16.81
C ASP A 420 -13.08 4.77 16.77
N ILE A 421 -12.51 4.33 15.65
CA ILE A 421 -11.07 4.29 15.43
C ILE A 421 -10.48 5.71 15.42
N LEU A 422 -11.07 6.64 14.66
CA LEU A 422 -10.63 8.03 14.64
C LEU A 422 -10.73 8.66 16.04
N ALA A 423 -11.82 8.37 16.80
CA ALA A 423 -11.96 8.84 18.16
C ALA A 423 -10.84 8.31 19.07
N ALA A 424 -10.49 7.03 18.95
CA ALA A 424 -9.42 6.40 19.73
C ALA A 424 -8.04 6.99 19.37
N GLU A 425 -7.79 7.33 18.10
CA GLU A 425 -6.56 8.02 17.69
C GLU A 425 -6.44 9.40 18.35
N VAL A 426 -7.51 10.19 18.30
CA VAL A 426 -7.53 11.53 18.94
C VAL A 426 -7.34 11.42 20.46
N GLU A 427 -7.98 10.45 21.11
CA GLU A 427 -7.82 10.20 22.56
C GLU A 427 -6.38 9.83 22.91
N SER A 428 -5.79 8.89 22.15
CA SER A 428 -4.40 8.50 22.34
C SER A 428 -3.44 9.68 22.18
N ARG A 429 -3.57 10.41 21.08
CA ARG A 429 -2.71 11.59 20.82
C ARG A 429 -2.85 12.64 21.92
N ARG A 430 -4.07 12.93 22.35
CA ARG A 430 -4.30 13.86 23.44
C ARG A 430 -3.69 13.36 24.75
N GLY A 431 -4.02 12.13 25.16
CA GLY A 431 -3.51 11.55 26.39
C GLY A 431 -1.99 11.55 26.44
N PHE A 432 -1.34 11.31 25.30
CA PHE A 432 0.11 11.40 25.16
C PHE A 432 0.61 12.85 25.37
N LEU A 433 0.06 13.81 24.64
CA LEU A 433 0.49 15.22 24.72
C LEU A 433 0.24 15.81 26.11
N GLU A 434 -0.92 15.52 26.72
CA GLU A 434 -1.24 15.96 28.08
C GLU A 434 -0.27 15.38 29.10
N ALA A 435 0.13 14.10 28.94
CA ALA A 435 1.04 13.45 29.85
C ALA A 435 2.44 14.10 29.82
N ILE A 436 3.00 14.33 28.60
CA ILE A 436 4.34 14.94 28.47
C ILE A 436 4.36 16.46 28.73
N ALA A 437 3.20 17.13 28.71
CA ALA A 437 3.08 18.55 29.03
C ALA A 437 2.95 18.84 30.55
N LYS A 438 2.63 17.81 31.36
CA LYS A 438 2.48 18.01 32.80
C LYS A 438 3.82 18.36 33.47
N PRO A 439 3.84 19.33 34.40
CA PRO A 439 5.03 19.65 35.15
C PRO A 439 5.57 18.44 35.91
N VAL A 440 6.90 18.37 36.02
CA VAL A 440 7.62 17.38 36.83
C VAL A 440 8.34 18.11 37.94
N SER A 441 7.97 17.85 39.18
CA SER A 441 8.57 18.44 40.36
C SER A 441 9.34 17.40 41.20
N CYS A 442 9.09 16.12 40.99
CA CYS A 442 9.71 15.02 41.69
C CYS A 442 9.66 13.71 40.85
N ALA A 443 10.39 12.69 41.31
CA ALA A 443 10.40 11.39 40.66
C ALA A 443 9.02 10.73 40.55
N ALA A 444 8.12 10.98 41.50
CA ALA A 444 6.77 10.46 41.45
C ALA A 444 5.94 11.10 40.30
N ASP A 445 6.09 12.40 40.07
CA ASP A 445 5.46 13.08 38.93
C ASP A 445 6.01 12.54 37.60
N ALA A 446 7.33 12.37 37.50
CA ALA A 446 7.98 11.80 36.34
C ALA A 446 7.45 10.38 36.02
N ALA A 447 7.34 9.53 37.04
CA ALA A 447 6.80 8.18 36.89
C ALA A 447 5.32 8.17 36.46
N ALA A 448 4.50 9.04 37.06
CA ALA A 448 3.09 9.16 36.70
C ALA A 448 2.89 9.63 35.26
N ASN A 449 3.66 10.61 34.81
CA ASN A 449 3.59 11.16 33.44
C ASN A 449 4.13 10.15 32.42
N LEU A 450 5.24 9.46 32.72
CA LEU A 450 5.80 8.41 31.87
C LEU A 450 4.80 7.25 31.71
N ALA A 451 4.17 6.81 32.78
CA ALA A 451 3.15 5.77 32.75
C ALA A 451 1.91 6.21 31.94
N ALA A 452 1.46 7.47 32.10
CA ALA A 452 0.30 8.00 31.36
C ALA A 452 0.59 8.11 29.85
N ALA A 453 1.77 8.62 29.46
CA ALA A 453 2.20 8.71 28.07
C ALA A 453 2.31 7.30 27.44
N THR A 454 2.93 6.37 28.12
CA THR A 454 3.05 4.98 27.67
C THR A 454 1.67 4.32 27.53
N ARG A 455 0.76 4.52 28.49
CA ARG A 455 -0.61 4.00 28.43
C ARG A 455 -1.35 4.49 27.19
N ALA A 456 -1.22 5.76 26.85
CA ALA A 456 -1.85 6.34 25.68
C ALA A 456 -1.33 5.68 24.38
N LEU A 457 -0.02 5.46 24.25
CA LEU A 457 0.58 4.84 23.07
C LEU A 457 0.30 3.33 22.98
N VAL A 458 0.30 2.62 24.11
CA VAL A 458 -0.13 1.21 24.16
C VAL A 458 -1.62 1.07 23.82
N GLY A 459 -2.46 1.98 24.28
CA GLY A 459 -3.89 2.03 23.96
C GLY A 459 -4.11 2.17 22.45
N TRP A 460 -3.40 3.08 21.82
CA TRP A 460 -3.41 3.25 20.38
C TRP A 460 -2.95 1.97 19.64
N TRP A 461 -1.82 1.40 20.02
CA TRP A 461 -1.34 0.15 19.46
C TRP A 461 -2.35 -1.00 19.59
N ARG A 462 -3.04 -1.11 20.72
CA ARG A 462 -4.06 -2.13 20.93
C ARG A 462 -5.27 -2.03 19.99
N VAL A 463 -5.62 -0.81 19.57
CA VAL A 463 -6.70 -0.59 18.61
C VAL A 463 -6.29 -1.09 17.23
N HIS A 464 -5.06 -0.78 16.81
CA HIS A 464 -4.55 -1.08 15.47
C HIS A 464 -3.99 -2.50 15.36
N GLY A 465 -3.26 -2.96 16.36
CA GLY A 465 -2.72 -4.31 16.50
C GLY A 465 -1.94 -4.80 15.29
N TYR A 466 -0.64 -4.45 15.24
CA TYR A 466 0.25 -4.98 14.20
C TYR A 466 0.72 -6.40 14.54
N VAL A 467 0.62 -7.33 13.59
CA VAL A 467 1.04 -8.72 13.76
C VAL A 467 1.92 -9.11 12.57
N ASN A 468 3.20 -8.74 12.64
CA ASN A 468 4.16 -9.04 11.56
C ASN A 468 4.47 -10.54 11.40
N SER A 469 4.28 -11.32 12.47
CA SER A 469 4.63 -12.75 12.48
C SER A 469 3.47 -13.70 12.25
N GLY A 470 2.24 -13.20 12.10
CA GLY A 470 1.04 -14.03 12.11
C GLY A 470 0.65 -14.54 13.51
N ASP A 471 1.27 -14.01 14.55
CA ASP A 471 0.96 -14.32 15.94
C ASP A 471 0.15 -13.17 16.56
N GLU A 472 -1.10 -13.49 16.93
CA GLU A 472 -2.00 -12.56 17.62
C GLU A 472 -1.45 -12.11 18.98
N ASN A 473 -0.47 -12.82 19.51
CA ASN A 473 0.17 -12.58 20.80
C ASN A 473 1.48 -11.78 20.66
N THR A 474 1.76 -11.16 19.51
CA THR A 474 2.94 -10.30 19.37
C THR A 474 2.93 -9.26 20.49
N PRO A 475 3.96 -9.23 21.36
CA PRO A 475 4.00 -8.29 22.47
C PRO A 475 4.17 -6.86 21.94
N PHE A 476 3.71 -5.90 22.73
CA PHE A 476 3.92 -4.49 22.44
C PHE A 476 5.42 -4.20 22.21
N SER A 477 5.71 -3.39 21.18
CA SER A 477 7.06 -2.88 20.91
C SER A 477 6.98 -1.46 20.38
N TRP A 478 7.97 -0.63 20.73
CA TRP A 478 8.06 0.75 20.26
C TRP A 478 8.22 0.86 18.75
N GLN A 479 8.74 -0.16 18.08
CA GLN A 479 8.79 -0.23 16.60
C GLN A 479 7.41 -0.18 15.94
N PHE A 480 6.33 -0.44 16.69
CA PHE A 480 4.95 -0.38 16.23
C PHE A 480 4.26 0.94 16.60
N VAL A 481 5.01 1.89 17.09
CA VAL A 481 4.55 3.24 17.45
C VAL A 481 5.32 4.23 16.58
N ARG A 482 4.66 5.31 16.17
CA ARG A 482 5.28 6.33 15.33
C ARG A 482 6.54 6.89 15.92
N ASP A 483 7.57 6.99 15.10
CA ASP A 483 8.89 7.49 15.50
C ASP A 483 8.81 8.88 16.16
N GLU A 484 7.95 9.77 15.67
CA GLU A 484 7.77 11.10 16.24
C GLU A 484 7.31 11.04 17.71
N ASN A 485 6.37 10.14 18.02
CA ASN A 485 5.89 9.98 19.39
C ASN A 485 6.95 9.32 20.28
N VAL A 486 7.66 8.32 19.76
CA VAL A 486 8.73 7.64 20.49
C VAL A 486 9.89 8.61 20.77
N ASN A 487 10.27 9.40 19.76
CA ASN A 487 11.33 10.39 19.89
C ASN A 487 10.94 11.53 20.85
N ALA A 488 9.69 11.98 20.80
CA ALA A 488 9.17 12.97 21.75
C ALA A 488 9.19 12.43 23.19
N LEU A 489 8.80 11.14 23.38
CA LEU A 489 8.84 10.50 24.69
C LEU A 489 10.27 10.35 25.20
N ARG A 490 11.22 9.95 24.33
CA ARG A 490 12.65 9.86 24.68
C ARG A 490 13.24 11.22 25.07
N ALA A 491 12.93 12.26 24.30
CA ALA A 491 13.38 13.61 24.61
C ALA A 491 12.79 14.11 25.95
N TRP A 492 11.51 13.86 26.19
CA TRP A 492 10.87 14.18 27.46
C TRP A 492 11.48 13.42 28.62
N ALA A 493 11.71 12.10 28.48
CA ALA A 493 12.33 11.26 29.52
C ALA A 493 13.74 11.74 29.85
N LYS A 494 14.55 12.06 28.84
CA LYS A 494 15.90 12.62 29.02
C LYS A 494 15.92 13.92 29.84
N ALA A 495 14.88 14.74 29.68
CA ALA A 495 14.79 16.05 30.37
C ALA A 495 14.19 15.97 31.77
N ASN A 496 13.47 14.91 32.12
CA ASN A 496 12.63 14.88 33.32
C ASN A 496 12.84 13.63 34.22
N VAL A 497 13.69 12.70 33.81
CA VAL A 497 13.94 11.45 34.57
C VAL A 497 15.39 11.45 35.12
N ASP A 498 15.57 11.96 36.32
CA ASP A 498 16.87 12.01 37.00
C ASP A 498 17.24 10.67 37.66
N ASP A 499 16.31 10.11 38.46
CA ASP A 499 16.43 8.77 39.03
C ASP A 499 15.71 7.74 38.14
N ARG A 500 16.44 7.28 37.14
CA ARG A 500 15.89 6.40 36.10
C ARG A 500 15.32 5.11 36.66
N GLU A 501 16.01 4.44 37.56
CA GLU A 501 15.61 3.14 38.07
C GLU A 501 14.31 3.25 38.89
N ALA A 502 14.27 4.18 39.82
CA ALA A 502 13.09 4.42 40.64
C ALA A 502 11.86 4.86 39.82
N VAL A 503 12.09 5.76 38.83
CA VAL A 503 10.99 6.25 37.94
C VAL A 503 10.46 5.12 37.07
N ILE A 504 11.32 4.30 36.46
CA ILE A 504 10.88 3.17 35.62
C ILE A 504 10.09 2.15 36.46
N ALA A 505 10.61 1.76 37.63
CA ALA A 505 9.92 0.79 38.49
C ALA A 505 8.54 1.29 38.95
N ALA A 506 8.42 2.57 39.33
CA ALA A 506 7.15 3.16 39.73
C ALA A 506 6.15 3.27 38.55
N ALA A 507 6.64 3.66 37.37
CA ALA A 507 5.82 3.72 36.15
C ALA A 507 5.34 2.32 35.71
N ALA A 508 6.19 1.31 35.78
CA ALA A 508 5.87 -0.07 35.46
C ALA A 508 4.77 -0.64 36.36
N LYS A 509 4.86 -0.41 37.69
CA LYS A 509 3.80 -0.75 38.63
C LYS A 509 2.47 -0.08 38.28
N SER A 510 2.49 1.20 37.89
CA SER A 510 1.28 1.93 37.47
C SER A 510 0.67 1.33 36.20
N LEU A 511 1.49 0.91 35.22
CA LEU A 511 1.04 0.26 33.99
C LEU A 511 0.47 -1.13 34.27
N ALA A 512 1.07 -1.90 35.17
CA ALA A 512 0.59 -3.19 35.60
C ALA A 512 -0.74 -3.07 36.36
N ALA A 513 -0.85 -2.15 37.30
CA ALA A 513 -2.07 -1.90 38.06
C ALA A 513 -3.26 -1.48 37.17
N SER A 514 -2.99 -0.80 36.04
CA SER A 514 -3.99 -0.43 35.05
C SER A 514 -4.28 -1.52 34.01
N GLY A 515 -3.62 -2.67 34.08
CA GLY A 515 -3.74 -3.74 33.06
C GLY A 515 -3.20 -3.34 31.67
N THR A 516 -2.34 -2.31 31.62
CA THR A 516 -1.78 -1.83 30.35
C THR A 516 -0.69 -2.77 29.83
N LEU A 517 0.29 -3.11 30.66
CA LEU A 517 1.35 -4.09 30.40
C LEU A 517 1.62 -4.86 31.69
N GLY A 518 2.18 -6.07 31.61
CA GLY A 518 2.73 -6.73 32.80
C GLY A 518 3.93 -5.93 33.35
N GLU A 519 4.22 -6.04 34.66
CA GLU A 519 5.26 -5.20 35.31
C GLU A 519 6.63 -5.40 34.67
N GLU A 520 7.07 -6.64 34.46
CA GLU A 520 8.34 -6.98 33.81
C GLU A 520 8.45 -6.45 32.38
N GLU A 521 7.37 -6.63 31.56
CA GLU A 521 7.34 -6.12 30.21
C GLU A 521 7.34 -4.58 30.19
N ALA A 522 6.63 -3.95 31.12
CA ALA A 522 6.61 -2.51 31.26
C ALA A 522 8.01 -1.95 31.60
N GLU A 523 8.72 -2.56 32.57
CA GLU A 523 10.09 -2.17 32.91
C GLU A 523 11.02 -2.25 31.70
N LYS A 524 10.98 -3.37 30.97
CA LYS A 524 11.74 -3.56 29.74
C LYS A 524 11.47 -2.46 28.72
N ARG A 525 10.18 -2.19 28.42
CA ARG A 525 9.82 -1.19 27.40
C ARG A 525 10.14 0.24 27.82
N LEU A 526 9.94 0.55 29.09
CA LEU A 526 10.29 1.89 29.61
C LEU A 526 11.80 2.13 29.58
N ALA A 527 12.62 1.10 29.81
CA ALA A 527 14.07 1.18 29.70
C ALA A 527 14.56 1.52 28.29
N GLU A 528 13.80 1.16 27.23
CA GLU A 528 14.12 1.47 25.83
C GLU A 528 13.89 2.96 25.48
N VAL A 529 12.99 3.65 26.17
CA VAL A 529 12.63 5.06 25.92
C VAL A 529 13.18 6.03 26.95
N ALA A 530 13.59 5.55 28.12
CA ALA A 530 14.34 6.31 29.12
C ALA A 530 15.77 5.75 29.22
N PRO A 531 16.63 5.93 28.19
CA PRO A 531 17.97 5.37 28.18
C PRO A 531 18.82 5.96 29.32
N GLY A 532 19.74 5.17 29.83
CA GLY A 532 20.77 5.66 30.73
C GLY A 532 21.56 6.76 30.04
N GLY A 533 21.93 7.80 30.81
CA GLY A 533 22.72 8.91 30.31
C GLY A 533 24.15 8.50 29.94
#